data_dcd28ef075672e056c22c3e4e8a2f53b
#
_entry.id   dcd28ef075672e056c22c3e4e8a2f53b
#
_cell.length_a   1.000
_cell.length_b   1.000
_cell.length_c   1.000
_cell.angle_alpha   90.00
_cell.angle_beta   90.00
_cell.angle_gamma   90.00
#
_symmetry.space_group_name_H-M   'P 1'
#
loop_
_entity.id
_entity.type
_entity.pdbx_description
1 polymer ?
#
loop_
_entity_poly.entity_id
_entity_poly.type
_entity_poly.pdbx_seq_one_letter_code
_entity_poly.pdbx_strand_id
1 'polypeptide(L)'
;MKLATDERMWPQGKRGYAPEVRGVASSSAHVVIKQLNNVIYETNVPPGPFVINDLYNTRSQGDLEVEVIEASGKTSRFTVPYSAVPDSVRPGNWQYGLSFGRVRQYYSIENAFMEGVLQRGLSNEVTSNLGLRVAKDYTAFLAGGVLATDIGAIGLNATWSDALVENDERQQGWRAEISYSKTFTAGTNLVLAAYRYSTSGYRDLEDVLGVRRQQKNGTEYYSDTLHQRNRLTATVSQPMGSWGVLNLSASTADYYSNQSRMTQLQLGYSNHWRRISYGVNVARQRTSWDYGRFYTSTREPVDDSSKEKYTENTVSFNVSIPLDWG
;
A
#
# COMPACT_ATOMS: atom_id res chain seq x y z
N MET A 1 -21.54 -1.42 8.51
CA MET A 1 -21.50 -2.44 9.59
C MET A 1 -20.45 -3.48 9.22
N LYS A 2 -19.68 -3.95 10.19
CA LYS A 2 -18.64 -4.96 9.96
C LYS A 2 -18.83 -6.08 10.97
N LEU A 3 -18.88 -7.30 10.48
CA LEU A 3 -18.84 -8.54 11.26
C LEU A 3 -17.56 -9.27 10.87
N ALA A 4 -16.68 -9.52 11.80
CA ALA A 4 -15.42 -10.18 11.50
C ALA A 4 -14.94 -10.99 12.70
N THR A 5 -14.11 -11.99 12.46
CA THR A 5 -13.33 -12.63 13.50
C THR A 5 -12.49 -11.56 14.19
N ASP A 6 -12.67 -11.36 15.50
CA ASP A 6 -11.88 -10.39 16.25
C ASP A 6 -10.74 -11.10 16.98
N GLU A 7 -9.55 -10.95 16.43
CA GLU A 7 -8.34 -11.57 16.98
C GLU A 7 -7.92 -10.98 18.33
N ARG A 8 -8.43 -9.80 18.69
CA ARG A 8 -8.19 -9.23 20.03
C ARG A 8 -8.80 -10.08 21.14
N MET A 9 -9.85 -10.84 20.80
CA MET A 9 -10.46 -11.83 21.70
C MET A 9 -9.63 -13.11 21.80
N TRP A 10 -8.61 -13.26 20.95
CA TRP A 10 -7.76 -14.44 20.94
C TRP A 10 -6.51 -14.22 21.79
N PRO A 11 -5.94 -15.31 22.38
CA PRO A 11 -4.63 -15.23 23.00
C PRO A 11 -3.59 -14.63 22.06
N GLN A 12 -2.62 -13.87 22.57
CA GLN A 12 -1.63 -13.15 21.77
C GLN A 12 -0.95 -14.02 20.70
N GLY A 13 -0.70 -15.28 21.00
CA GLY A 13 -0.11 -16.25 20.06
C GLY A 13 -1.04 -16.71 18.91
N LYS A 14 -2.30 -16.25 18.85
CA LYS A 14 -3.27 -16.57 17.80
C LYS A 14 -3.67 -15.34 16.96
N ARG A 15 -3.17 -14.15 17.31
CA ARG A 15 -3.47 -12.91 16.61
C ARG A 15 -2.73 -12.89 15.27
N GLY A 16 -3.38 -12.37 14.26
CA GLY A 16 -2.80 -12.26 12.93
C GLY A 16 -1.80 -11.12 12.79
N TYR A 17 -1.17 -11.10 11.66
CA TYR A 17 -0.10 -10.20 11.28
C TYR A 17 -0.65 -8.84 10.83
N ALA A 18 -0.04 -7.78 11.32
CA ALA A 18 -0.11 -6.44 10.74
C ALA A 18 1.30 -6.02 10.29
N PRO A 19 1.45 -5.36 9.11
CA PRO A 19 2.75 -4.92 8.69
C PRO A 19 3.27 -3.85 9.64
N GLU A 20 4.53 -3.95 9.96
CA GLU A 20 5.24 -2.94 10.69
C GLU A 20 5.65 -1.82 9.74
N VAL A 21 5.23 -0.59 10.03
CA VAL A 21 5.64 0.59 9.26
C VAL A 21 6.87 1.17 9.91
N ARG A 22 7.96 1.22 9.17
CA ARG A 22 9.23 1.82 9.60
C ARG A 22 9.58 2.99 8.69
N GLY A 23 9.99 4.08 9.30
CA GLY A 23 10.39 5.29 8.59
C GLY A 23 11.39 6.11 9.39
N VAL A 24 11.77 7.22 8.81
CA VAL A 24 12.63 8.22 9.46
C VAL A 24 11.97 9.58 9.32
N ALA A 25 11.85 10.31 10.43
CA ALA A 25 11.41 11.69 10.45
C ALA A 25 12.60 12.61 10.68
N SER A 26 12.75 13.62 9.85
CA SER A 26 13.86 14.60 9.98
C SER A 26 13.63 15.60 11.11
N SER A 27 12.38 15.82 11.46
CA SER A 27 11.91 16.67 12.57
C SER A 27 10.76 15.97 13.27
N SER A 28 10.17 16.58 14.29
CA SER A 28 8.88 16.11 14.79
C SER A 28 7.89 16.07 13.63
N ALA A 29 7.26 14.94 13.40
CA ALA A 29 6.40 14.73 12.25
C ALA A 29 5.07 14.11 12.64
N HIS A 30 4.04 14.44 11.88
CA HIS A 30 2.74 13.77 11.90
C HIS A 30 2.74 12.70 10.82
N VAL A 31 2.59 11.44 11.22
CA VAL A 31 2.55 10.30 10.31
C VAL A 31 1.09 9.93 10.09
N VAL A 32 0.68 9.93 8.83
CA VAL A 32 -0.65 9.52 8.37
C VAL A 32 -0.50 8.28 7.52
N ILE A 33 -1.19 7.22 7.90
CA ILE A 33 -1.20 5.97 7.14
C ILE A 33 -2.56 5.82 6.50
N LYS A 34 -2.56 5.73 5.18
CA LYS A 34 -3.77 5.54 4.36
C LYS A 34 -3.76 4.18 3.72
N GLN A 35 -4.92 3.62 3.54
CA GLN A 35 -5.16 2.45 2.72
C GLN A 35 -6.37 2.72 1.83
N LEU A 36 -6.21 2.56 0.52
CA LEU A 36 -7.26 2.89 -0.45
C LEU A 36 -7.82 4.32 -0.23
N ASN A 37 -6.93 5.30 -0.08
CA ASN A 37 -7.23 6.71 0.22
C ASN A 37 -7.97 6.97 1.56
N ASN A 38 -8.20 5.94 2.37
CA ASN A 38 -8.79 6.10 3.70
C ASN A 38 -7.71 6.13 4.76
N VAL A 39 -7.73 7.12 5.63
CA VAL A 39 -6.84 7.17 6.78
C VAL A 39 -7.19 6.04 7.74
N ILE A 40 -6.23 5.18 8.01
CA ILE A 40 -6.38 4.03 8.91
C ILE A 40 -5.64 4.22 10.23
N TYR A 41 -4.63 5.09 10.25
CA TYR A 41 -3.83 5.37 11.44
C TYR A 41 -3.16 6.74 11.34
N GLU A 42 -3.08 7.43 12.46
CA GLU A 42 -2.38 8.70 12.59
C GLU A 42 -1.62 8.73 13.91
N THR A 43 -0.40 9.22 13.90
CA THR A 43 0.40 9.41 15.11
C THR A 43 1.45 10.50 14.93
N ASN A 44 1.91 11.06 16.04
CA ASN A 44 3.06 11.95 16.04
C ASN A 44 4.31 11.17 16.43
N VAL A 45 5.38 11.40 15.69
CA VAL A 45 6.68 10.77 15.93
C VAL A 45 7.75 11.83 16.21
N PRO A 46 8.70 11.54 17.10
CA PRO A 46 9.85 12.40 17.30
C PRO A 46 10.80 12.36 16.10
N PRO A 47 11.76 13.29 16.01
CA PRO A 47 12.84 13.20 15.04
C PRO A 47 13.62 11.90 15.18
N GLY A 48 13.96 11.30 14.07
CA GLY A 48 14.72 10.06 14.01
C GLY A 48 13.92 8.89 13.42
N PRO A 49 14.43 7.67 13.57
CA PRO A 49 13.75 6.48 13.11
C PRO A 49 12.51 6.21 13.96
N PHE A 50 11.41 5.85 13.30
CA PHE A 50 10.18 5.44 13.97
C PHE A 50 9.70 4.06 13.49
N VAL A 51 8.99 3.39 14.37
CA VAL A 51 8.37 2.08 14.12
C VAL A 51 6.93 2.15 14.61
N ILE A 52 5.98 1.85 13.70
CA ILE A 52 4.56 1.71 14.02
C ILE A 52 4.21 0.23 13.86
N ASN A 53 3.93 -0.43 14.96
CA ASN A 53 3.65 -1.86 15.05
C ASN A 53 2.28 -2.17 15.67
N ASP A 54 1.51 -1.14 15.96
CA ASP A 54 0.18 -1.21 16.57
C ASP A 54 -0.96 -0.98 15.58
N LEU A 55 -0.66 -1.07 14.28
CA LEU A 55 -1.66 -1.01 13.22
C LEU A 55 -2.69 -2.12 13.40
N TYR A 56 -3.96 -1.71 13.37
CA TYR A 56 -5.03 -2.69 13.31
C TYR A 56 -4.99 -3.40 11.96
N ASN A 57 -5.14 -4.73 11.98
CA ASN A 57 -5.32 -5.51 10.76
C ASN A 57 -6.58 -5.01 10.04
N THR A 58 -6.40 -4.31 8.93
CA THR A 58 -7.50 -3.70 8.19
C THR A 58 -8.21 -4.69 7.29
N ARG A 59 -7.66 -5.89 7.06
CA ARG A 59 -8.19 -6.93 6.16
C ARG A 59 -8.56 -6.44 4.75
N SER A 60 -8.31 -5.18 4.46
CA SER A 60 -8.50 -4.63 3.14
C SER A 60 -7.26 -4.96 2.31
N GLN A 61 -7.45 -5.38 1.08
CA GLN A 61 -6.34 -5.57 0.17
C GLN A 61 -5.96 -4.21 -0.41
N GLY A 62 -4.73 -3.81 -0.23
CA GLY A 62 -4.21 -2.56 -0.75
C GLY A 62 -2.99 -2.11 0.05
N ASP A 63 -2.01 -1.60 -0.66
CA ASP A 63 -0.79 -1.12 -0.04
C ASP A 63 -1.08 0.06 0.90
N LEU A 64 -0.28 0.18 1.93
CA LEU A 64 -0.35 1.31 2.85
C LEU A 64 0.44 2.47 2.26
N GLU A 65 -0.20 3.60 2.10
CA GLU A 65 0.45 4.86 1.78
C GLU A 65 0.79 5.56 3.10
N VAL A 66 2.06 5.79 3.31
CA VAL A 66 2.56 6.46 4.51
C VAL A 66 2.98 7.87 4.13
N GLU A 67 2.34 8.85 4.72
CA GLU A 67 2.69 10.26 4.60
C GLU A 67 3.35 10.71 5.91
N VAL A 68 4.57 11.21 5.81
CA VAL A 68 5.30 11.81 6.93
C VAL A 68 5.30 13.31 6.72
N ILE A 69 4.52 14.02 7.51
CA ILE A 69 4.35 15.48 7.45
C ILE A 69 5.25 16.09 8.52
N GLU A 70 6.35 16.65 8.11
CA GLU A 70 7.34 17.28 8.98
C GLU A 70 6.80 18.60 9.57
N ALA A 71 7.34 19.03 10.68
CA ALA A 71 7.00 20.32 11.29
C ALA A 71 7.25 21.52 10.35
N SER A 72 8.14 21.39 9.38
CA SER A 72 8.39 22.37 8.32
C SER A 72 7.31 22.42 7.24
N GLY A 73 6.33 21.52 7.28
CA GLY A 73 5.32 21.34 6.23
C GLY A 73 5.78 20.45 5.06
N LYS A 74 7.05 20.02 5.05
CA LYS A 74 7.54 19.08 4.05
C LYS A 74 6.89 17.72 4.26
N THR A 75 6.35 17.15 3.19
CA THR A 75 5.73 15.82 3.22
C THR A 75 6.57 14.83 2.43
N SER A 76 6.95 13.74 3.05
CA SER A 76 7.51 12.57 2.36
C SER A 76 6.50 11.43 2.34
N ARG A 77 6.47 10.68 1.25
CA ARG A 77 5.54 9.56 1.05
C ARG A 77 6.30 8.31 0.67
N PHE A 78 5.85 7.20 1.21
CA PHE A 78 6.32 5.89 0.79
C PHE A 78 5.20 4.86 0.95
N THR A 79 5.34 3.74 0.26
CA THR A 79 4.34 2.68 0.26
C THR A 79 4.87 1.47 1.01
N VAL A 80 4.06 0.91 1.89
CA VAL A 80 4.32 -0.37 2.55
C VAL A 80 3.39 -1.41 1.95
N PRO A 81 3.91 -2.48 1.33
CA PRO A 81 3.08 -3.52 0.73
C PRO A 81 2.30 -4.26 1.81
N TYR A 82 0.99 -4.03 1.87
CA TYR A 82 0.14 -4.72 2.83
C TYR A 82 -0.34 -6.08 2.31
N SER A 83 -0.62 -6.15 1.01
CA SER A 83 -1.02 -7.39 0.35
C SER A 83 0.12 -8.41 0.21
N ALA A 84 1.36 -7.97 0.42
CA ALA A 84 2.53 -8.81 0.41
C ALA A 84 2.71 -9.63 1.71
N VAL A 85 1.92 -9.32 2.72
CA VAL A 85 2.00 -10.04 3.97
C VAL A 85 1.04 -11.21 3.93
N PRO A 86 1.54 -12.43 4.00
CA PRO A 86 0.71 -13.59 4.07
C PRO A 86 0.00 -13.66 5.42
N ASP A 87 -1.31 -13.53 5.41
CA ASP A 87 -2.13 -13.90 6.55
C ASP A 87 -2.13 -15.42 6.70
N SER A 88 -1.16 -15.96 7.43
CA SER A 88 -1.14 -17.38 7.75
C SER A 88 -2.16 -17.67 8.84
N VAL A 89 -3.09 -18.55 8.54
CA VAL A 89 -4.09 -19.06 9.48
C VAL A 89 -3.66 -20.45 9.95
N ARG A 90 -3.74 -20.70 11.25
CA ARG A 90 -3.41 -22.02 11.82
C ARG A 90 -4.27 -23.11 11.21
N PRO A 91 -3.72 -24.33 11.00
CA PRO A 91 -4.47 -25.47 10.45
C PRO A 91 -5.81 -25.70 11.14
N GLY A 92 -6.84 -25.90 10.34
CA GLY A 92 -8.20 -26.14 10.83
C GLY A 92 -8.96 -24.90 11.28
N ASN A 93 -8.30 -23.74 11.43
CA ASN A 93 -8.95 -22.50 11.81
C ASN A 93 -9.49 -21.75 10.59
N TRP A 94 -10.56 -21.02 10.84
CA TRP A 94 -11.20 -20.13 9.88
C TRP A 94 -11.12 -18.69 10.36
N GLN A 95 -10.84 -17.81 9.45
CA GLN A 95 -11.02 -16.38 9.66
C GLN A 95 -11.98 -15.86 8.60
N TYR A 96 -12.93 -15.04 9.02
CA TYR A 96 -13.90 -14.45 8.12
C TYR A 96 -14.11 -12.97 8.42
N GLY A 97 -14.48 -12.24 7.41
CA GLY A 97 -14.87 -10.86 7.52
C GLY A 97 -16.01 -10.57 6.57
N LEU A 98 -17.07 -9.96 7.08
CA LEU A 98 -18.19 -9.45 6.30
C LEU A 98 -18.35 -7.97 6.58
N SER A 99 -18.32 -7.16 5.55
CA SER A 99 -18.49 -5.72 5.63
C SER A 99 -19.57 -5.26 4.66
N PHE A 100 -20.42 -4.37 5.10
CA PHE A 100 -21.37 -3.71 4.26
C PHE A 100 -21.56 -2.26 4.68
N GLY A 101 -21.75 -1.38 3.73
CA GLY A 101 -21.83 0.04 3.99
C GLY A 101 -21.88 0.89 2.75
N ARG A 102 -21.54 2.15 2.94
CA ARG A 102 -21.40 3.13 1.86
C ARG A 102 -20.03 3.77 1.91
N VAL A 103 -19.46 4.03 0.74
CA VAL A 103 -18.15 4.72 0.64
C VAL A 103 -18.37 6.22 0.85
N ARG A 104 -17.85 6.75 1.97
CA ARG A 104 -18.16 8.13 2.42
C ARG A 104 -17.82 9.23 1.43
N GLN A 105 -16.74 9.10 0.68
CA GLN A 105 -16.29 10.14 -0.25
C GLN A 105 -17.13 10.25 -1.53
N TYR A 106 -18.11 9.33 -1.75
CA TYR A 106 -18.90 9.25 -2.96
C TYR A 106 -20.40 9.43 -2.72
N TYR A 107 -20.81 10.38 -1.87
CA TYR A 107 -22.22 10.60 -1.51
C TYR A 107 -23.15 10.93 -2.68
N SER A 108 -22.60 11.53 -3.74
CA SER A 108 -23.41 11.99 -4.88
C SER A 108 -23.82 10.86 -5.82
N ILE A 109 -23.31 9.67 -5.64
CA ILE A 109 -23.60 8.48 -6.46
C ILE A 109 -24.03 7.29 -5.61
N GLU A 110 -24.56 6.25 -6.24
CA GLU A 110 -24.79 4.96 -5.57
C GLU A 110 -23.47 4.32 -5.22
N ASN A 111 -23.23 4.15 -3.92
CA ASN A 111 -21.93 3.77 -3.37
C ASN A 111 -22.03 2.70 -2.28
N ALA A 112 -23.18 2.00 -2.22
CA ALA A 112 -23.35 0.88 -1.31
C ALA A 112 -22.54 -0.32 -1.79
N PHE A 113 -21.92 -1.02 -0.85
CA PHE A 113 -21.15 -2.22 -1.12
C PHE A 113 -21.34 -3.28 -0.04
N MET A 114 -21.08 -4.50 -0.41
CA MET A 114 -20.90 -5.64 0.48
C MET A 114 -19.60 -6.34 0.13
N GLU A 115 -18.85 -6.73 1.13
CA GLU A 115 -17.59 -7.47 0.98
C GLU A 115 -17.53 -8.60 1.97
N GLY A 116 -17.17 -9.78 1.50
CA GLY A 116 -16.90 -10.96 2.31
C GLY A 116 -15.50 -11.49 2.04
N VAL A 117 -14.77 -11.85 3.10
CA VAL A 117 -13.45 -12.48 3.03
C VAL A 117 -13.47 -13.72 3.90
N LEU A 118 -12.90 -14.80 3.39
CA LEU A 118 -12.77 -16.07 4.07
C LEU A 118 -11.37 -16.60 3.91
N GLN A 119 -10.74 -16.95 5.03
CA GLN A 119 -9.42 -17.55 5.07
C GLN A 119 -9.48 -18.85 5.85
N ARG A 120 -8.73 -19.85 5.40
CA ARG A 120 -8.64 -21.15 6.07
C ARG A 120 -7.22 -21.66 6.07
N GLY A 121 -6.73 -22.05 7.25
CA GLY A 121 -5.52 -22.84 7.38
C GLY A 121 -5.77 -24.28 6.94
N LEU A 122 -5.16 -24.70 5.85
CA LEU A 122 -5.25 -26.06 5.30
C LEU A 122 -4.21 -26.98 5.94
N SER A 123 -3.00 -26.45 6.14
CA SER A 123 -1.91 -27.12 6.84
C SER A 123 -1.09 -26.09 7.62
N ASN A 124 -0.01 -26.51 8.29
CA ASN A 124 0.94 -25.56 8.90
C ASN A 124 1.60 -24.62 7.89
N GLU A 125 1.67 -25.04 6.65
CA GLU A 125 2.37 -24.36 5.58
C GLU A 125 1.42 -23.63 4.62
N VAL A 126 0.15 -24.06 4.52
CA VAL A 126 -0.78 -23.60 3.50
C VAL A 126 -2.02 -22.94 4.11
N THR A 127 -2.26 -21.70 3.71
CA THR A 127 -3.50 -20.97 3.99
C THR A 127 -4.19 -20.62 2.67
N SER A 128 -5.49 -20.83 2.56
CA SER A 128 -6.31 -20.41 1.42
C SER A 128 -7.05 -19.11 1.74
N ASN A 129 -7.21 -18.26 0.71
CA ASN A 129 -7.90 -16.98 0.79
C ASN A 129 -8.98 -16.92 -0.28
N LEU A 130 -10.19 -16.53 0.11
CA LEU A 130 -11.30 -16.26 -0.80
C LEU A 130 -11.91 -14.91 -0.45
N GLY A 131 -12.31 -14.14 -1.45
CA GLY A 131 -12.94 -12.84 -1.27
C GLY A 131 -14.01 -12.60 -2.32
N LEU A 132 -15.08 -11.93 -1.91
CA LEU A 132 -16.15 -11.47 -2.81
C LEU A 132 -16.47 -10.04 -2.43
N ARG A 133 -16.54 -9.14 -3.41
CA ARG A 133 -16.99 -7.77 -3.26
C ARG A 133 -18.08 -7.47 -4.29
N VAL A 134 -19.19 -6.96 -3.82
CA VAL A 134 -20.34 -6.64 -4.65
C VAL A 134 -20.80 -5.21 -4.36
N ALA A 135 -21.04 -4.45 -5.40
CA ALA A 135 -21.69 -3.15 -5.35
C ALA A 135 -22.62 -3.02 -6.57
N LYS A 136 -23.30 -1.88 -6.70
CA LYS A 136 -24.13 -1.65 -7.88
C LYS A 136 -23.28 -1.71 -9.15
N ASP A 137 -23.65 -2.63 -10.06
CA ASP A 137 -22.97 -2.85 -11.35
C ASP A 137 -21.45 -3.10 -11.21
N TYR A 138 -21.06 -3.72 -10.10
CA TYR A 138 -19.68 -4.11 -9.80
C TYR A 138 -19.63 -5.43 -9.02
N THR A 139 -18.80 -6.34 -9.48
CA THR A 139 -18.49 -7.58 -8.77
C THR A 139 -17.01 -7.88 -8.89
N ALA A 140 -16.39 -8.24 -7.79
CA ALA A 140 -15.02 -8.74 -7.78
C ALA A 140 -14.91 -10.01 -6.94
N PHE A 141 -14.17 -10.97 -7.45
CA PHE A 141 -13.89 -12.23 -6.78
C PHE A 141 -12.38 -12.43 -6.65
N LEU A 142 -11.94 -12.76 -5.45
CA LEU A 142 -10.55 -13.06 -5.14
C LEU A 142 -10.41 -14.53 -4.75
N ALA A 143 -9.39 -15.18 -5.30
CA ALA A 143 -8.92 -16.48 -4.85
C ALA A 143 -7.40 -16.46 -4.74
N GLY A 144 -6.88 -17.11 -3.71
CA GLY A 144 -5.45 -17.17 -3.50
C GLY A 144 -5.07 -18.00 -2.28
N GLY A 145 -3.81 -17.87 -1.91
CA GLY A 145 -3.29 -18.55 -0.75
C GLY A 145 -1.87 -18.13 -0.40
N VAL A 146 -1.42 -18.65 0.71
CA VAL A 146 -0.08 -18.42 1.24
C VAL A 146 0.57 -19.75 1.48
N LEU A 147 1.81 -19.85 1.05
CA LEU A 147 2.72 -20.95 1.34
C LEU A 147 3.80 -20.45 2.31
N ALA A 148 3.78 -20.94 3.54
CA ALA A 148 4.82 -20.66 4.52
C ALA A 148 5.89 -21.74 4.43
N THR A 149 7.13 -21.34 4.15
CA THR A 149 8.28 -22.24 4.03
C THR A 149 9.45 -21.75 4.89
N ASP A 150 10.46 -22.60 5.10
CA ASP A 150 11.68 -22.22 5.82
C ASP A 150 12.45 -21.07 5.14
N ILE A 151 12.30 -20.95 3.82
CA ILE A 151 12.94 -19.86 3.06
C ILE A 151 12.13 -18.57 3.06
N GLY A 152 10.92 -18.57 3.60
CA GLY A 152 10.01 -17.42 3.66
C GLY A 152 8.58 -17.80 3.31
N ALA A 153 7.71 -16.83 3.37
CA ALA A 153 6.31 -16.98 3.02
C ALA A 153 6.06 -16.39 1.62
N ILE A 154 5.36 -17.15 0.79
CA ILE A 154 5.00 -16.79 -0.57
C ILE A 154 3.48 -16.69 -0.65
N GLY A 155 2.97 -15.51 -1.00
CA GLY A 155 1.55 -15.29 -1.26
C GLY A 155 1.28 -15.25 -2.75
N LEU A 156 0.18 -15.87 -3.17
CA LEU A 156 -0.33 -15.84 -4.54
C LEU A 156 -1.82 -15.49 -4.48
N ASN A 157 -2.21 -14.41 -5.11
CA ASN A 157 -3.59 -13.97 -5.18
C ASN A 157 -3.97 -13.61 -6.61
N ALA A 158 -5.18 -13.97 -7.01
CA ALA A 158 -5.80 -13.53 -8.25
C ALA A 158 -7.17 -12.92 -7.94
N THR A 159 -7.43 -11.76 -8.50
CA THR A 159 -8.72 -11.07 -8.38
C THR A 159 -9.29 -10.83 -9.76
N TRP A 160 -10.49 -11.28 -10.00
CA TRP A 160 -11.27 -10.94 -11.17
C TRP A 160 -12.27 -9.85 -10.82
N SER A 161 -12.49 -8.90 -11.73
CA SER A 161 -13.50 -7.85 -11.57
C SER A 161 -14.34 -7.70 -12.83
N ASP A 162 -15.62 -7.39 -12.62
CA ASP A 162 -16.61 -7.04 -13.63
C ASP A 162 -17.29 -5.75 -13.17
N ALA A 163 -17.20 -4.71 -13.99
CA ALA A 163 -17.66 -3.38 -13.64
C ALA A 163 -18.30 -2.66 -14.85
N LEU A 164 -19.41 -2.01 -14.63
CA LEU A 164 -19.93 -0.99 -15.54
C LEU A 164 -19.30 0.35 -15.17
N VAL A 165 -18.42 0.91 -16.00
CA VAL A 165 -17.60 2.08 -15.63
C VAL A 165 -18.04 3.33 -16.38
N GLU A 166 -17.66 3.46 -17.65
CA GLU A 166 -17.89 4.63 -18.48
C GLU A 166 -18.89 4.33 -19.59
N ASN A 167 -19.80 5.30 -19.89
CA ASN A 167 -20.68 5.26 -21.06
C ASN A 167 -21.44 3.93 -21.24
N ASP A 168 -21.83 3.31 -20.13
CA ASP A 168 -22.47 1.98 -20.11
C ASP A 168 -21.62 0.84 -20.69
N GLU A 169 -20.29 1.03 -20.83
CA GLU A 169 -19.38 -0.03 -21.22
C GLU A 169 -18.99 -0.90 -20.01
N ARG A 170 -19.17 -2.19 -20.18
CA ARG A 170 -18.78 -3.19 -19.19
C ARG A 170 -17.33 -3.55 -19.36
N GLN A 171 -16.55 -3.39 -18.29
CA GLN A 171 -15.12 -3.72 -18.24
C GLN A 171 -14.91 -4.95 -17.37
N GLN A 172 -14.20 -5.92 -17.93
CA GLN A 172 -13.83 -7.15 -17.22
C GLN A 172 -12.32 -7.32 -17.25
N GLY A 173 -11.77 -7.77 -16.15
CA GLY A 173 -10.34 -8.02 -16.08
C GLY A 173 -9.95 -8.77 -14.83
N TRP A 174 -8.69 -9.09 -14.74
CA TRP A 174 -8.12 -9.75 -13.60
C TRP A 174 -6.79 -9.11 -13.19
N ARG A 175 -6.46 -9.28 -11.94
CA ARG A 175 -5.21 -8.86 -11.31
C ARG A 175 -4.60 -10.06 -10.61
N ALA A 176 -3.32 -10.31 -10.89
CA ALA A 176 -2.53 -11.29 -10.17
C ALA A 176 -1.50 -10.59 -9.31
N GLU A 177 -1.23 -11.16 -8.15
CA GLU A 177 -0.23 -10.68 -7.23
C GLU A 177 0.57 -11.86 -6.68
N ILE A 178 1.88 -11.70 -6.68
CA ILE A 178 2.82 -12.56 -5.97
C ILE A 178 3.53 -11.74 -4.92
N SER A 179 3.62 -12.26 -3.72
CA SER A 179 4.30 -11.62 -2.61
C SER A 179 5.27 -12.56 -1.94
N TYR A 180 6.31 -11.99 -1.37
CA TYR A 180 7.31 -12.72 -0.60
C TYR A 180 7.61 -11.96 0.67
N SER A 181 7.66 -12.68 1.79
CA SER A 181 8.09 -12.10 3.06
C SER A 181 8.99 -13.07 3.82
N LYS A 182 10.04 -12.55 4.43
CA LYS A 182 10.92 -13.31 5.31
C LYS A 182 11.45 -12.45 6.43
N THR A 183 11.45 -13.01 7.63
CA THR A 183 12.14 -12.48 8.80
C THR A 183 13.33 -13.38 9.09
N PHE A 184 14.52 -12.81 9.13
CA PHE A 184 15.75 -13.54 9.37
C PHE A 184 16.15 -13.45 10.85
N THR A 185 16.51 -14.56 11.46
CA THR A 185 16.93 -14.62 12.87
C THR A 185 18.30 -13.97 13.12
N ALA A 186 19.13 -13.84 12.10
CA ALA A 186 20.52 -13.38 12.21
C ALA A 186 20.72 -11.89 11.87
N GLY A 187 19.69 -11.05 12.09
CA GLY A 187 19.90 -9.59 11.99
C GLY A 187 19.06 -8.86 10.94
N THR A 188 18.64 -9.47 9.83
CA THR A 188 17.69 -8.85 8.89
C THR A 188 16.30 -9.12 9.38
N ASN A 189 15.56 -8.07 9.77
CA ASN A 189 14.28 -8.31 10.40
C ASN A 189 13.16 -8.60 9.41
N LEU A 190 13.22 -8.03 8.21
CA LEU A 190 12.12 -8.19 7.27
C LEU A 190 12.56 -7.90 5.84
N VAL A 191 12.20 -8.79 4.94
CA VAL A 191 12.17 -8.55 3.51
C VAL A 191 10.72 -8.72 3.09
N LEU A 192 10.15 -7.66 2.50
CA LEU A 192 8.82 -7.68 1.89
C LEU A 192 8.98 -7.30 0.43
N ALA A 193 8.48 -8.13 -0.47
CA ALA A 193 8.44 -7.84 -1.88
C ALA A 193 7.10 -8.27 -2.46
N ALA A 194 6.51 -7.45 -3.31
CA ALA A 194 5.30 -7.78 -4.02
C ALA A 194 5.38 -7.34 -5.47
N TYR A 195 4.91 -8.20 -6.34
CA TYR A 195 4.70 -7.89 -7.75
C TYR A 195 3.23 -8.10 -8.09
N ARG A 196 2.64 -7.08 -8.70
CA ARG A 196 1.25 -7.07 -9.13
C ARG A 196 1.17 -6.83 -10.62
N TYR A 197 0.37 -7.61 -11.30
CA TYR A 197 0.01 -7.43 -12.70
C TYR A 197 -1.50 -7.34 -12.83
N SER A 198 -1.98 -6.34 -13.57
CA SER A 198 -3.40 -6.16 -13.86
C SER A 198 -3.63 -6.10 -15.37
N THR A 199 -4.69 -6.73 -15.85
CA THR A 199 -5.14 -6.57 -17.26
C THR A 199 -5.79 -5.20 -17.45
N SER A 200 -5.87 -4.73 -18.67
CA SER A 200 -6.40 -3.41 -19.02
C SER A 200 -7.86 -3.17 -18.60
N GLY A 201 -8.64 -4.24 -18.52
CA GLY A 201 -10.04 -4.19 -18.11
C GLY A 201 -10.28 -4.32 -16.60
N TYR A 202 -9.25 -4.61 -15.81
CA TYR A 202 -9.40 -4.72 -14.36
C TYR A 202 -9.73 -3.35 -13.74
N ARG A 203 -10.71 -3.35 -12.82
CA ARG A 203 -11.09 -2.15 -12.06
C ARG A 203 -11.28 -2.50 -10.60
N ASP A 204 -10.76 -1.64 -9.72
CA ASP A 204 -11.13 -1.65 -8.30
C ASP A 204 -12.44 -0.89 -8.09
N LEU A 205 -13.17 -1.20 -7.03
CA LEU A 205 -14.45 -0.54 -6.72
C LEU A 205 -14.27 0.98 -6.57
N GLU A 206 -13.19 1.41 -5.95
CA GLU A 206 -12.94 2.83 -5.74
C GLU A 206 -12.73 3.59 -7.05
N ASP A 207 -11.98 3.01 -7.99
CA ASP A 207 -11.78 3.56 -9.33
C ASP A 207 -13.11 3.67 -10.08
N VAL A 208 -13.96 2.63 -9.99
CA VAL A 208 -15.30 2.64 -10.58
C VAL A 208 -16.17 3.77 -10.01
N LEU A 209 -16.18 3.91 -8.70
CA LEU A 209 -16.95 4.98 -8.04
C LEU A 209 -16.38 6.36 -8.35
N GLY A 210 -15.06 6.51 -8.42
CA GLY A 210 -14.40 7.76 -8.77
C GLY A 210 -14.77 8.23 -10.17
N VAL A 211 -14.68 7.34 -11.15
CA VAL A 211 -15.06 7.63 -12.55
C VAL A 211 -16.54 7.97 -12.68
N ARG A 212 -17.42 7.21 -12.05
CA ARG A 212 -18.87 7.50 -12.03
C ARG A 212 -19.20 8.86 -11.42
N ARG A 213 -18.50 9.23 -10.34
CA ARG A 213 -18.64 10.57 -9.74
C ARG A 213 -18.18 11.66 -10.68
N GLN A 214 -17.05 11.46 -11.36
CA GLN A 214 -16.55 12.37 -12.38
C GLN A 214 -17.58 12.60 -13.49
N GLN A 215 -18.15 11.55 -14.03
CA GLN A 215 -19.20 11.63 -15.05
C GLN A 215 -20.43 12.40 -14.59
N LYS A 216 -20.87 12.17 -13.35
CA LYS A 216 -22.07 12.82 -12.82
C LYS A 216 -21.86 14.30 -12.47
N ASN A 217 -20.73 14.63 -11.87
CA ASN A 217 -20.49 15.94 -11.25
C ASN A 217 -19.48 16.81 -12.02
N GLY A 218 -18.82 16.29 -13.07
CA GLY A 218 -17.79 16.99 -13.82
C GLY A 218 -16.49 17.23 -13.02
N THR A 219 -16.32 16.58 -11.86
CA THR A 219 -15.11 16.72 -11.04
C THR A 219 -14.06 15.72 -11.49
N GLU A 220 -12.86 16.18 -11.78
CA GLU A 220 -11.76 15.29 -12.17
C GLU A 220 -11.47 14.23 -11.11
N TYR A 221 -11.18 13.02 -11.57
CA TYR A 221 -10.79 11.89 -10.73
C TYR A 221 -9.37 11.44 -11.08
N TYR A 222 -8.51 11.44 -10.08
CA TYR A 222 -7.13 10.98 -10.18
C TYR A 222 -6.94 9.74 -9.32
N SER A 223 -6.32 8.73 -9.87
CA SER A 223 -6.02 7.49 -9.15
C SER A 223 -4.72 6.87 -9.67
N ASP A 224 -3.91 6.39 -8.73
CA ASP A 224 -2.68 5.66 -9.04
C ASP A 224 -2.95 4.21 -9.44
N THR A 225 -4.17 3.71 -9.23
CA THR A 225 -4.58 2.33 -9.54
C THR A 225 -5.34 2.22 -10.84
N LEU A 226 -5.98 3.29 -11.29
CA LEU A 226 -6.71 3.33 -12.55
C LEU A 226 -5.75 3.10 -13.72
N HIS A 227 -6.04 2.09 -14.54
CA HIS A 227 -5.18 1.67 -15.66
C HIS A 227 -3.76 1.18 -15.27
N GLN A 228 -3.52 0.89 -14.00
CA GLN A 228 -2.24 0.32 -13.58
C GLN A 228 -2.03 -1.05 -14.24
N ARG A 229 -0.86 -1.25 -14.84
CA ARG A 229 -0.45 -2.50 -15.47
C ARG A 229 0.41 -3.34 -14.53
N ASN A 230 1.53 -2.80 -14.12
CA ASN A 230 2.48 -3.47 -13.25
C ASN A 230 2.78 -2.61 -12.04
N ARG A 231 3.00 -3.25 -10.91
CA ARG A 231 3.56 -2.62 -9.72
C ARG A 231 4.52 -3.58 -9.05
N LEU A 232 5.72 -3.12 -8.81
CA LEU A 232 6.71 -3.79 -7.98
C LEU A 232 6.97 -2.94 -6.75
N THR A 233 6.90 -3.54 -5.57
CA THR A 233 7.27 -2.91 -4.30
C THR A 233 8.24 -3.80 -3.56
N ALA A 234 9.20 -3.21 -2.87
CA ALA A 234 10.12 -3.94 -2.02
C ALA A 234 10.49 -3.09 -0.80
N THR A 235 10.55 -3.72 0.36
CA THR A 235 11.00 -3.09 1.61
C THR A 235 11.95 -4.03 2.33
N VAL A 236 13.09 -3.52 2.74
CA VAL A 236 14.10 -4.25 3.50
C VAL A 236 14.47 -3.43 4.71
N SER A 237 14.48 -4.05 5.88
CA SER A 237 14.97 -3.47 7.12
C SER A 237 16.07 -4.34 7.67
N GLN A 238 17.28 -3.77 7.77
CA GLN A 238 18.49 -4.45 8.23
C GLN A 238 19.01 -3.80 9.51
N PRO A 239 18.76 -4.37 10.70
CA PRO A 239 19.51 -4.02 11.89
C PRO A 239 20.94 -4.53 11.78
N MET A 240 21.89 -3.66 12.09
CA MET A 240 23.32 -3.96 12.04
C MET A 240 23.94 -3.92 13.45
N GLY A 241 23.15 -4.24 14.48
CA GLY A 241 23.57 -4.22 15.88
C GLY A 241 24.02 -2.81 16.32
N SER A 242 25.26 -2.68 16.80
CA SER A 242 25.84 -1.40 17.21
C SER A 242 26.05 -0.40 16.06
N TRP A 243 25.97 -0.85 14.81
CA TRP A 243 26.11 0.00 13.62
C TRP A 243 24.79 0.62 13.17
N GLY A 244 23.69 0.39 13.91
CA GLY A 244 22.39 1.01 13.65
C GLY A 244 21.49 0.18 12.75
N VAL A 245 20.57 0.85 12.05
CA VAL A 245 19.56 0.24 11.20
C VAL A 245 19.57 0.87 9.81
N LEU A 246 19.56 0.03 8.79
CA LEU A 246 19.40 0.40 7.40
C LEU A 246 18.00 0.01 6.92
N ASN A 247 17.27 0.95 6.34
CA ASN A 247 15.95 0.71 5.75
C ASN A 247 16.00 1.09 4.27
N LEU A 248 15.50 0.20 3.42
CA LEU A 248 15.36 0.42 1.99
C LEU A 248 13.91 0.18 1.60
N SER A 249 13.33 1.15 0.87
CA SER A 249 12.02 0.99 0.24
C SER A 249 12.11 1.37 -1.23
N ALA A 250 11.55 0.56 -2.08
CA ALA A 250 11.49 0.81 -3.52
C ALA A 250 10.09 0.49 -4.05
N SER A 251 9.58 1.32 -4.92
CA SER A 251 8.32 1.09 -5.63
C SER A 251 8.44 1.57 -7.07
N THR A 252 7.93 0.79 -8.01
CA THR A 252 7.78 1.19 -9.41
C THR A 252 6.45 0.72 -9.95
N ALA A 253 5.77 1.56 -10.75
CA ALA A 253 4.49 1.24 -11.37
C ALA A 253 4.47 1.68 -12.83
N ASP A 254 3.86 0.86 -13.68
CA ASP A 254 3.59 1.12 -15.10
C ASP A 254 2.08 1.13 -15.34
N TYR A 255 1.65 1.83 -16.37
CA TYR A 255 0.24 2.03 -16.70
C TYR A 255 -0.07 1.68 -18.16
N TYR A 256 -1.30 1.28 -18.46
CA TYR A 256 -1.79 1.05 -19.82
C TYR A 256 -2.04 2.33 -20.60
N SER A 257 -2.29 3.42 -19.89
CA SER A 257 -2.41 4.75 -20.49
C SER A 257 -1.03 5.34 -20.77
N ASN A 258 -0.96 6.44 -21.51
CA ASN A 258 0.28 7.21 -21.70
C ASN A 258 0.81 7.82 -20.38
N GLN A 259 0.24 7.42 -19.26
CA GLN A 259 0.74 7.73 -17.93
C GLN A 259 2.12 7.11 -17.75
N SER A 260 3.08 7.93 -17.42
CA SER A 260 4.47 7.50 -17.35
C SER A 260 4.77 6.72 -16.09
N ARG A 261 5.80 5.89 -16.19
CA ARG A 261 6.31 5.12 -15.06
C ARG A 261 6.61 5.99 -13.85
N MET A 262 6.05 5.63 -12.70
CA MET A 262 6.39 6.19 -11.41
C MET A 262 7.43 5.32 -10.73
N THR A 263 8.50 5.91 -10.24
CA THR A 263 9.54 5.19 -9.48
C THR A 263 9.86 5.97 -8.23
N GLN A 264 9.84 5.29 -7.10
CA GLN A 264 10.21 5.82 -5.80
C GLN A 264 11.30 4.92 -5.19
N LEU A 265 12.35 5.53 -4.68
CA LEU A 265 13.41 4.86 -3.95
C LEU A 265 13.72 5.67 -2.70
N GLN A 266 13.75 4.99 -1.56
CA GLN A 266 14.10 5.60 -0.28
C GLN A 266 15.10 4.71 0.44
N LEU A 267 16.18 5.32 0.91
CA LEU A 267 17.20 4.70 1.73
C LEU A 267 17.33 5.51 3.01
N GLY A 268 17.11 4.87 4.14
CA GLY A 268 17.25 5.47 5.47
C GLY A 268 18.30 4.72 6.29
N TYR A 269 19.21 5.45 6.88
CA TYR A 269 20.14 4.92 7.88
C TYR A 269 19.96 5.67 9.18
N SER A 270 19.95 4.97 10.30
CA SER A 270 19.85 5.55 11.63
C SER A 270 20.72 4.80 12.62
N ASN A 271 21.33 5.54 13.52
CA ASN A 271 22.11 4.99 14.62
C ASN A 271 22.05 5.92 15.83
N HIS A 272 22.48 5.43 16.97
CA HIS A 272 22.69 6.23 18.18
C HIS A 272 24.09 5.99 18.74
N TRP A 273 24.69 7.04 19.22
CA TRP A 273 25.95 6.99 19.94
C TRP A 273 25.79 7.65 21.31
N ARG A 274 25.80 6.86 22.35
CA ARG A 274 25.44 7.29 23.71
C ARG A 274 24.01 7.84 23.74
N ARG A 275 23.86 9.14 23.97
CA ARG A 275 22.56 9.85 24.02
C ARG A 275 22.24 10.58 22.71
N ILE A 276 23.15 10.56 21.74
CA ILE A 276 22.96 11.25 20.46
C ILE A 276 22.39 10.26 19.46
N SER A 277 21.24 10.59 18.89
CA SER A 277 20.67 9.86 17.76
C SER A 277 20.95 10.64 16.48
N TYR A 278 21.36 9.93 15.42
CA TYR A 278 21.61 10.53 14.13
C TYR A 278 21.11 9.63 13.01
N GLY A 279 20.75 10.24 11.90
CA GLY A 279 20.26 9.51 10.74
C GLY A 279 20.43 10.30 9.44
N VAL A 280 20.48 9.54 8.36
CA VAL A 280 20.51 10.04 6.99
C VAL A 280 19.37 9.38 6.23
N ASN A 281 18.59 10.17 5.51
CA ASN A 281 17.56 9.66 4.61
C ASN A 281 17.82 10.23 3.21
N VAL A 282 17.88 9.35 2.24
CA VAL A 282 18.00 9.68 0.81
C VAL A 282 16.75 9.17 0.12
N ALA A 283 16.02 10.05 -0.52
CA ALA A 283 14.84 9.69 -1.29
C ALA A 283 14.97 10.21 -2.72
N ARG A 284 14.58 9.37 -3.67
CA ARG A 284 14.46 9.71 -5.07
C ARG A 284 13.07 9.34 -5.56
N GLN A 285 12.37 10.35 -6.07
CA GLN A 285 11.10 10.16 -6.73
C GLN A 285 11.23 10.62 -8.18
N ARG A 286 10.82 9.76 -9.10
CA ARG A 286 10.75 10.09 -10.52
C ARG A 286 9.32 9.89 -10.97
N THR A 287 8.74 10.97 -11.47
CA THR A 287 7.40 10.98 -12.07
C THR A 287 7.54 11.60 -13.43
N SER A 288 6.94 11.02 -14.44
CA SER A 288 6.81 11.69 -15.73
C SER A 288 5.34 12.00 -15.95
N TRP A 289 5.06 13.24 -16.34
CA TRP A 289 3.73 13.75 -16.65
C TRP A 289 3.60 13.96 -18.15
N ASP A 290 2.47 13.58 -18.69
CA ASP A 290 2.11 13.90 -20.06
C ASP A 290 1.17 15.11 -20.03
N TYR A 291 1.72 16.31 -20.23
CA TYR A 291 0.96 17.55 -20.24
C TYR A 291 -0.02 17.66 -21.42
N GLY A 292 0.15 16.86 -22.46
CA GLY A 292 -0.68 16.93 -23.66
C GLY A 292 -2.15 16.60 -23.47
N ARG A 293 -2.52 15.95 -22.38
CA ARG A 293 -3.91 15.56 -22.09
C ARG A 293 -4.76 16.62 -21.40
N PHE A 294 -4.15 17.62 -20.78
CA PHE A 294 -4.90 18.62 -20.01
C PHE A 294 -5.50 19.74 -20.85
N TYR A 295 -5.06 19.92 -22.09
CA TYR A 295 -5.40 21.12 -22.88
C TYR A 295 -6.01 20.90 -24.26
N THR A 296 -6.15 19.69 -24.76
CA THR A 296 -6.71 19.50 -26.11
C THR A 296 -7.80 18.45 -26.15
N SER A 297 -9.03 18.91 -26.35
CA SER A 297 -10.16 18.11 -26.82
C SER A 297 -10.06 17.73 -28.31
N THR A 298 -8.93 17.99 -28.96
CA THR A 298 -8.67 17.70 -30.37
C THR A 298 -7.71 16.52 -30.52
N ARG A 299 -8.13 15.57 -31.34
CA ARG A 299 -7.48 14.31 -31.66
C ARG A 299 -6.19 14.46 -32.49
N GLU A 300 -5.25 15.26 -32.11
CA GLU A 300 -3.96 15.28 -32.79
C GLU A 300 -2.93 14.41 -32.05
N PRO A 301 -2.08 13.67 -32.77
CA PRO A 301 -1.02 12.87 -32.14
C PRO A 301 -0.03 13.83 -31.46
N VAL A 302 0.10 13.71 -30.16
CA VAL A 302 1.04 14.50 -29.37
C VAL A 302 2.46 13.97 -29.64
N ASP A 303 3.33 14.85 -30.07
CA ASP A 303 4.76 14.58 -30.27
C ASP A 303 5.41 14.13 -28.95
N ASP A 304 6.30 13.16 -29.01
CA ASP A 304 6.99 12.54 -27.86
C ASP A 304 7.86 13.53 -27.05
N SER A 305 8.01 14.75 -27.55
CA SER A 305 8.75 15.86 -26.92
C SER A 305 8.03 16.53 -25.74
N SER A 306 6.73 16.27 -25.53
CA SER A 306 5.94 16.87 -24.44
C SER A 306 5.99 16.13 -23.10
N LYS A 307 6.74 15.03 -23.00
CA LYS A 307 6.91 14.28 -21.76
C LYS A 307 7.93 14.94 -20.84
N GLU A 308 7.47 15.73 -19.91
CA GLU A 308 8.36 16.22 -18.85
C GLU A 308 8.62 15.12 -17.80
N LYS A 309 9.91 14.83 -17.60
CA LYS A 309 10.38 13.91 -16.57
C LYS A 309 10.79 14.75 -15.36
N TYR A 310 10.00 14.67 -14.32
CA TYR A 310 10.35 15.29 -13.05
C TYR A 310 11.10 14.27 -12.18
N THR A 311 12.29 14.64 -11.73
CA THR A 311 13.08 13.84 -10.79
C THR A 311 13.39 14.68 -9.57
N GLU A 312 12.90 14.28 -8.43
CA GLU A 312 13.22 14.89 -7.15
C GLU A 312 14.19 13.98 -6.39
N ASN A 313 15.30 14.55 -5.93
CA ASN A 313 16.22 13.91 -5.03
C ASN A 313 16.23 14.69 -3.73
N THR A 314 15.95 14.00 -2.65
CA THR A 314 15.96 14.59 -1.31
C THR A 314 17.00 13.88 -0.47
N VAL A 315 17.86 14.67 0.18
CA VAL A 315 18.78 14.17 1.21
C VAL A 315 18.47 14.92 2.49
N SER A 316 18.20 14.20 3.55
CA SER A 316 18.01 14.78 4.87
C SER A 316 18.95 14.15 5.87
N PHE A 317 19.51 14.99 6.73
CA PHE A 317 20.34 14.57 7.85
C PHE A 317 19.70 15.08 9.14
N ASN A 318 19.57 14.22 10.12
CA ASN A 318 19.03 14.56 11.42
C ASN A 318 19.96 14.14 12.54
N VAL A 319 20.08 15.01 13.54
CA VAL A 319 20.80 14.74 14.80
C VAL A 319 19.89 15.19 15.93
N SER A 320 19.71 14.31 16.91
CA SER A 320 18.96 14.61 18.12
C SER A 320 19.89 14.44 19.33
N ILE A 321 20.05 15.52 20.08
CA ILE A 321 20.86 15.57 21.28
C ILE A 321 19.92 15.94 22.44
N PRO A 322 19.68 15.06 23.41
CA PRO A 322 18.91 15.42 24.59
C PRO A 322 19.72 16.45 25.41
N LEU A 323 19.10 17.59 25.66
CA LEU A 323 19.65 18.64 26.52
C LEU A 323 19.14 18.40 27.94
N ASP A 324 19.76 17.47 28.64
CA ASP A 324 19.53 17.33 30.09
C ASP A 324 20.39 18.37 30.82
N TRP A 325 19.78 19.48 31.19
CA TRP A 325 20.31 20.40 32.16
C TRP A 325 19.89 19.92 33.54
N GLY A 326 20.54 18.93 34.08
CA GLY A 326 20.35 18.42 35.42
C GLY A 326 21.61 18.53 36.20
#